data_6f9d000c3110ed0f50d1652621f0a886
#
_entry.id   6f9d000c3110ed0f50d1652621f0a886
#
_cell.length_a   1.000
_cell.length_b   1.000
_cell.length_c   1.000
_cell.angle_alpha   90.00
_cell.angle_beta   90.00
_cell.angle_gamma   90.00
#
_symmetry.space_group_name_H-M   'P 1'
#
loop_
_entity.id
_entity.type
_entity.pdbx_description
1 polymer ?
#
loop_
_entity_poly.entity_id
_entity_poly.type
_entity_poly.pdbx_seq_one_letter_code
_entity_poly.pdbx_strand_id
1 'polypeptide(L)'
;MRAVTTYRLWEMKQRREKIAMLTSYDYSMARIVDAAGVDVILVGDSAANVMAGYETTVPITLDMMIYHARSVARAVRRALVVVDLPFGTYQGNSKVALESAGRIMKETEADAVKIEGGEEILESVNRILSAGIPVMGHLGLTPQSIHKFGTYNVRAKDEEEAEKLVRDAHLLEDAGCFAIVLEKIPAALGTRVASELRIPIIGIGAGGGVDGQVLVIHDMLGINKGFSPRFLRRYADLHEVMTGAVTSYVEDVKSGDFPNESEQY
;
A
#
# COMPACT_ATOMS: atom_id res chain seq x y z
N MET A 1 7.51 19.33 -7.00
CA MET A 1 7.21 18.67 -5.71
C MET A 1 5.70 18.46 -5.66
N ARG A 2 5.22 17.30 -5.21
CA ARG A 2 3.79 17.01 -5.06
C ARG A 2 3.17 17.84 -3.94
N ALA A 3 1.83 18.03 -3.97
CA ALA A 3 1.14 18.86 -2.99
C ALA A 3 1.08 18.19 -1.60
N VAL A 4 0.96 16.85 -1.55
CA VAL A 4 1.00 16.08 -0.30
C VAL A 4 2.43 15.60 -0.07
N THR A 5 2.97 15.92 1.11
CA THR A 5 4.31 15.53 1.56
C THR A 5 4.20 14.78 2.90
N THR A 6 5.29 14.17 3.35
CA THR A 6 5.34 13.54 4.68
C THR A 6 4.99 14.52 5.80
N TYR A 7 5.43 15.79 5.67
CA TYR A 7 5.09 16.86 6.62
C TYR A 7 3.58 17.17 6.58
N ARG A 8 2.95 17.22 5.39
CA ARG A 8 1.50 17.44 5.29
C ARG A 8 0.70 16.32 5.97
N LEU A 9 1.14 15.07 5.89
CA LEU A 9 0.47 13.97 6.62
C LEU A 9 0.58 14.14 8.13
N TRP A 10 1.72 14.60 8.63
CA TRP A 10 1.89 14.93 10.03
C TRP A 10 0.94 16.08 10.46
N GLU A 11 0.82 17.18 9.67
CA GLU A 11 -0.15 18.24 9.93
C GLU A 11 -1.59 17.73 9.97
N MET A 12 -1.97 16.83 9.05
CA MET A 12 -3.31 16.23 9.02
C MET A 12 -3.61 15.52 10.33
N LYS A 13 -2.68 14.71 10.86
CA LYS A 13 -2.84 14.09 12.17
C LYS A 13 -3.03 15.13 13.27
N GLN A 14 -2.20 16.19 13.33
CA GLN A 14 -2.33 17.25 14.35
C GLN A 14 -3.69 17.95 14.30
N ARG A 15 -4.26 18.08 13.09
CA ARG A 15 -5.59 18.66 12.87
C ARG A 15 -6.73 17.67 12.96
N ARG A 16 -6.43 16.39 13.23
CA ARG A 16 -7.40 15.28 13.23
C ARG A 16 -8.12 15.11 11.88
N GLU A 17 -7.49 15.52 10.79
CA GLU A 17 -7.92 15.27 9.42
C GLU A 17 -7.58 13.82 9.06
N LYS A 18 -8.54 13.07 8.54
CA LYS A 18 -8.31 11.67 8.16
C LYS A 18 -7.53 11.58 6.85
N ILE A 19 -6.59 10.66 6.80
CA ILE A 19 -5.73 10.39 5.63
C ILE A 19 -6.35 9.27 4.81
N ALA A 20 -6.65 9.55 3.55
CA ALA A 20 -7.10 8.56 2.59
C ALA A 20 -5.91 8.02 1.79
N MET A 21 -5.65 6.73 1.93
CA MET A 21 -4.58 6.04 1.21
C MET A 21 -5.18 4.91 0.36
N LEU A 22 -4.65 4.70 -0.85
CA LEU A 22 -5.13 3.67 -1.76
C LEU A 22 -3.98 3.11 -2.58
N THR A 23 -4.02 1.81 -2.92
CA THR A 23 -2.99 1.26 -3.81
C THR A 23 -3.24 1.67 -5.26
N SER A 24 -2.17 1.71 -6.06
CA SER A 24 -2.25 1.75 -7.52
C SER A 24 -1.00 1.13 -8.13
N TYR A 25 -1.11 0.58 -9.36
CA TYR A 25 -0.02 -0.21 -9.95
C TYR A 25 0.27 0.16 -11.42
N ASP A 26 -0.54 1.03 -12.01
CA ASP A 26 -0.39 1.49 -13.39
C ASP A 26 -0.71 2.97 -13.56
N TYR A 27 -0.36 3.50 -14.73
CA TYR A 27 -0.52 4.91 -15.08
C TYR A 27 -1.98 5.37 -15.10
N SER A 28 -2.87 4.59 -15.73
CA SER A 28 -4.27 5.00 -15.95
C SER A 28 -5.03 5.02 -14.64
N MET A 29 -4.88 3.97 -13.83
CA MET A 29 -5.51 3.88 -12.52
C MET A 29 -4.97 4.96 -11.57
N ALA A 30 -3.66 5.20 -11.56
CA ALA A 30 -3.05 6.23 -10.72
C ALA A 30 -3.58 7.64 -11.04
N ARG A 31 -3.84 7.96 -12.31
CA ARG A 31 -4.47 9.24 -12.69
C ARG A 31 -5.87 9.39 -12.11
N ILE A 32 -6.67 8.32 -12.13
CA ILE A 32 -8.03 8.32 -11.58
C ILE A 32 -7.96 8.53 -10.06
N VAL A 33 -7.10 7.78 -9.39
CA VAL A 33 -6.93 7.83 -7.93
C VAL A 33 -6.43 9.21 -7.47
N ASP A 34 -5.44 9.78 -8.15
CA ASP A 34 -4.91 11.11 -7.83
C ASP A 34 -5.97 12.22 -8.06
N ALA A 35 -6.70 12.14 -9.17
CA ALA A 35 -7.81 13.07 -9.48
C ALA A 35 -8.97 12.98 -8.48
N ALA A 36 -9.21 11.79 -7.89
CA ALA A 36 -10.20 11.58 -6.86
C ALA A 36 -9.82 12.21 -5.50
N GLY A 37 -8.58 12.69 -5.34
CA GLY A 37 -8.16 13.44 -4.16
C GLY A 37 -7.58 12.57 -3.03
N VAL A 38 -7.14 11.35 -3.31
CA VAL A 38 -6.44 10.49 -2.35
C VAL A 38 -5.14 11.16 -1.88
N ASP A 39 -4.82 11.09 -0.59
CA ASP A 39 -3.65 11.78 -0.02
C ASP A 39 -2.36 10.99 -0.25
N VAL A 40 -2.44 9.65 -0.21
CA VAL A 40 -1.29 8.76 -0.40
C VAL A 40 -1.64 7.68 -1.41
N ILE A 41 -0.77 7.47 -2.40
CA ILE A 41 -0.86 6.34 -3.30
C ILE A 41 0.27 5.37 -2.97
N LEU A 42 -0.12 4.12 -2.66
CA LEU A 42 0.80 3.03 -2.38
C LEU A 42 1.00 2.18 -3.63
N VAL A 43 2.23 2.07 -4.07
CA VAL A 43 2.63 0.98 -4.98
C VAL A 43 2.99 -0.20 -4.10
N GLY A 44 1.97 -0.99 -3.76
CA GLY A 44 2.09 -2.11 -2.82
C GLY A 44 2.65 -3.37 -3.47
N ASP A 45 3.35 -4.19 -2.70
CA ASP A 45 3.78 -5.53 -3.11
C ASP A 45 2.59 -6.48 -3.35
N SER A 46 1.39 -6.09 -2.90
CA SER A 46 0.11 -6.68 -3.30
C SER A 46 -0.12 -6.71 -4.84
N ALA A 47 0.71 -5.98 -5.62
CA ALA A 47 0.82 -6.16 -7.07
C ALA A 47 1.11 -7.62 -7.44
N ALA A 48 1.84 -8.37 -6.61
CA ALA A 48 2.05 -9.80 -6.78
C ALA A 48 0.73 -10.56 -6.94
N ASN A 49 -0.25 -10.24 -6.08
CA ASN A 49 -1.56 -10.90 -6.10
C ASN A 49 -2.46 -10.38 -7.21
N VAL A 50 -2.68 -9.05 -7.27
CA VAL A 50 -3.74 -8.46 -8.11
C VAL A 50 -3.32 -8.17 -9.54
N MET A 51 -2.01 -8.08 -9.81
CA MET A 51 -1.46 -7.82 -11.15
C MET A 51 -0.79 -9.05 -11.75
N ALA A 52 -0.04 -9.82 -10.94
CA ALA A 52 0.72 -10.97 -11.43
C ALA A 52 0.05 -12.33 -11.12
N GLY A 53 -1.01 -12.37 -10.28
CA GLY A 53 -1.77 -13.58 -9.97
C GLY A 53 -1.05 -14.56 -9.04
N TYR A 54 -0.03 -14.12 -8.29
CA TYR A 54 0.61 -14.95 -7.27
C TYR A 54 -0.28 -15.10 -6.03
N GLU A 55 -0.14 -16.21 -5.31
CA GLU A 55 -0.89 -16.47 -4.07
C GLU A 55 -0.42 -15.60 -2.90
N THR A 56 0.85 -15.18 -2.89
CA THR A 56 1.45 -14.35 -1.85
C THR A 56 2.21 -13.16 -2.44
N THR A 57 2.61 -12.19 -1.61
CA THR A 57 3.42 -11.05 -2.06
C THR A 57 4.91 -11.40 -2.21
N VAL A 58 5.34 -12.55 -1.69
CA VAL A 58 6.76 -12.97 -1.64
C VAL A 58 7.47 -13.04 -3.00
N PRO A 59 6.82 -13.50 -4.10
CA PRO A 59 7.51 -13.67 -5.38
C PRO A 59 7.81 -12.37 -6.14
N ILE A 60 7.19 -11.23 -5.79
CA ILE A 60 7.41 -10.00 -6.55
C ILE A 60 8.83 -9.49 -6.37
N THR A 61 9.47 -9.11 -7.48
CA THR A 61 10.86 -8.65 -7.47
C THR A 61 10.95 -7.13 -7.36
N LEU A 62 12.14 -6.63 -7.00
CA LEU A 62 12.41 -5.19 -6.97
C LEU A 62 12.22 -4.54 -8.35
N ASP A 63 12.61 -5.22 -9.43
CA ASP A 63 12.46 -4.71 -10.79
C ASP A 63 10.98 -4.59 -11.21
N MET A 64 10.14 -5.56 -10.80
CA MET A 64 8.69 -5.46 -11.00
C MET A 64 8.09 -4.29 -10.20
N MET A 65 8.51 -4.10 -8.95
CA MET A 65 8.08 -2.95 -8.15
C MET A 65 8.51 -1.62 -8.78
N ILE A 66 9.73 -1.52 -9.29
CA ILE A 66 10.23 -0.35 -10.01
C ILE A 66 9.40 -0.09 -11.28
N TYR A 67 9.03 -1.11 -12.03
CA TYR A 67 8.16 -0.97 -13.21
C TYR A 67 6.81 -0.35 -12.85
N HIS A 68 6.12 -0.89 -11.84
CA HIS A 68 4.84 -0.36 -11.36
C HIS A 68 4.98 1.05 -10.81
N ALA A 69 5.99 1.28 -9.96
CA ALA A 69 6.22 2.56 -9.31
C ALA A 69 6.53 3.67 -10.32
N ARG A 70 7.32 3.37 -11.37
CA ARG A 70 7.62 4.30 -12.47
C ARG A 70 6.36 4.71 -13.23
N SER A 71 5.45 3.76 -13.45
CA SER A 71 4.17 4.01 -14.12
C SER A 71 3.27 4.91 -13.29
N VAL A 72 3.15 4.62 -12.00
CA VAL A 72 2.36 5.40 -11.03
C VAL A 72 2.93 6.80 -10.83
N ALA A 73 4.23 6.92 -10.57
CA ALA A 73 4.86 8.21 -10.27
C ALA A 73 4.73 9.22 -11.40
N ARG A 74 4.76 8.77 -12.67
CA ARG A 74 4.53 9.63 -13.85
C ARG A 74 3.10 10.17 -13.95
N ALA A 75 2.13 9.44 -13.39
CA ALA A 75 0.71 9.81 -13.43
C ALA A 75 0.31 10.80 -12.35
N VAL A 76 0.93 10.68 -11.16
CA VAL A 76 0.54 11.37 -9.93
C VAL A 76 1.07 12.80 -9.90
N ARG A 77 0.20 13.76 -9.56
CA ARG A 77 0.53 15.19 -9.45
C ARG A 77 0.38 15.72 -8.02
N ARG A 78 -0.57 15.18 -7.26
CA ARG A 78 -0.95 15.68 -5.94
C ARG A 78 -0.51 14.76 -4.80
N ALA A 79 -0.91 13.48 -4.83
CA ALA A 79 -0.71 12.54 -3.75
C ALA A 79 0.77 12.22 -3.48
N LEU A 80 1.10 11.88 -2.24
CA LEU A 80 2.39 11.29 -1.87
C LEU A 80 2.47 9.87 -2.44
N VAL A 81 3.55 9.54 -3.14
CA VAL A 81 3.77 8.19 -3.69
C VAL A 81 4.74 7.42 -2.80
N VAL A 82 4.24 6.33 -2.22
CA VAL A 82 5.01 5.40 -1.39
C VAL A 82 5.14 4.07 -2.11
N VAL A 83 6.32 3.45 -2.06
CA VAL A 83 6.61 2.17 -2.76
C VAL A 83 7.09 1.13 -1.76
N ASP A 84 6.50 -0.07 -1.80
CA ASP A 84 6.96 -1.18 -0.97
C ASP A 84 8.33 -1.70 -1.43
N LEU A 85 9.24 -1.88 -0.48
CA LEU A 85 10.39 -2.74 -0.69
C LEU A 85 9.92 -4.20 -0.61
N PRO A 86 10.12 -5.01 -1.68
CA PRO A 86 9.63 -6.38 -1.70
C PRO A 86 10.46 -7.28 -0.78
N PHE A 87 9.90 -8.44 -0.46
CA PHE A 87 10.56 -9.46 0.35
C PHE A 87 11.98 -9.79 -0.14
N GLY A 88 12.91 -9.95 0.79
CA GLY A 88 14.32 -10.29 0.50
C GLY A 88 15.21 -9.09 0.19
N THR A 89 14.66 -7.86 0.10
CA THR A 89 15.43 -6.67 -0.27
C THR A 89 15.87 -5.80 0.91
N TYR A 90 15.44 -6.13 2.15
CA TYR A 90 15.80 -5.31 3.33
C TYR A 90 15.94 -6.10 4.64
N GLN A 91 15.42 -7.35 4.74
CA GLN A 91 15.33 -8.08 6.00
C GLN A 91 16.67 -8.56 6.54
N GLY A 92 17.59 -8.91 5.66
CA GLY A 92 18.85 -9.60 6.07
C GLY A 92 20.10 -8.72 6.06
N ASN A 93 20.05 -7.53 5.42
CA ASN A 93 21.24 -6.70 5.27
C ASN A 93 20.87 -5.24 5.01
N SER A 94 21.28 -4.35 5.91
CA SER A 94 20.98 -2.92 5.82
C SER A 94 21.62 -2.21 4.62
N LYS A 95 22.76 -2.71 4.07
CA LYS A 95 23.36 -2.16 2.85
C LYS A 95 22.50 -2.48 1.64
N VAL A 96 22.01 -3.73 1.52
CA VAL A 96 21.07 -4.15 0.46
C VAL A 96 19.77 -3.36 0.58
N ALA A 97 19.29 -3.11 1.81
CA ALA A 97 18.11 -2.27 2.05
C ALA A 97 18.28 -0.85 1.49
N LEU A 98 19.43 -0.21 1.75
CA LEU A 98 19.74 1.10 1.21
C LEU A 98 19.88 1.09 -0.33
N GLU A 99 20.54 0.09 -0.89
CA GLU A 99 20.68 -0.06 -2.34
C GLU A 99 19.31 -0.21 -3.01
N SER A 100 18.43 -1.05 -2.44
CA SER A 100 17.08 -1.28 -2.94
C SER A 100 16.21 -0.02 -2.85
N ALA A 101 16.21 0.67 -1.71
CA ALA A 101 15.51 1.93 -1.52
C ALA A 101 16.06 3.03 -2.46
N GLY A 102 17.38 3.10 -2.61
CA GLY A 102 18.05 4.03 -3.53
C GLY A 102 17.66 3.80 -4.98
N ARG A 103 17.50 2.54 -5.41
CA ARG A 103 17.00 2.20 -6.74
C ARG A 103 15.57 2.70 -6.95
N ILE A 104 14.68 2.44 -5.98
CA ILE A 104 13.29 2.95 -6.06
C ILE A 104 13.30 4.46 -6.23
N MET A 105 13.97 5.20 -5.35
CA MET A 105 13.98 6.67 -5.39
C MET A 105 14.55 7.22 -6.71
N LYS A 106 15.64 6.64 -7.18
CA LYS A 106 16.34 7.14 -8.41
C LYS A 106 15.64 6.74 -9.69
N GLU A 107 15.03 5.56 -9.73
CA GLU A 107 14.49 5.01 -10.97
C GLU A 107 12.99 5.31 -11.15
N THR A 108 12.26 5.74 -10.11
CA THR A 108 10.79 5.83 -10.16
C THR A 108 10.23 7.23 -9.90
N GLU A 109 10.99 8.14 -9.31
CA GLU A 109 10.50 9.44 -8.81
C GLU A 109 9.45 9.30 -7.68
N ALA A 110 9.47 8.19 -6.94
CA ALA A 110 8.68 8.02 -5.72
C ALA A 110 9.15 8.97 -4.61
N ASP A 111 8.28 9.23 -3.62
CA ASP A 111 8.58 10.15 -2.52
C ASP A 111 9.09 9.42 -1.27
N ALA A 112 8.73 8.16 -1.08
CA ALA A 112 9.07 7.36 0.10
C ALA A 112 9.02 5.86 -0.19
N VAL A 113 9.58 5.07 0.72
CA VAL A 113 9.48 3.61 0.71
C VAL A 113 8.70 3.09 1.93
N LYS A 114 8.07 1.90 1.81
CA LYS A 114 7.44 1.19 2.92
C LYS A 114 8.15 -0.16 3.14
N ILE A 115 8.29 -0.55 4.41
CA ILE A 115 8.90 -1.82 4.82
C ILE A 115 8.15 -2.44 5.99
N GLU A 116 8.15 -3.78 6.05
CA GLU A 116 7.41 -4.57 7.02
C GLU A 116 8.32 -5.11 8.11
N GLY A 117 7.89 -4.97 9.36
CA GLY A 117 8.60 -5.44 10.55
C GLY A 117 8.85 -4.34 11.56
N GLY A 118 9.30 -4.73 12.75
CA GLY A 118 9.62 -3.88 13.88
C GLY A 118 11.11 -3.88 14.22
N GLU A 119 11.45 -4.29 15.45
CA GLU A 119 12.82 -4.35 15.95
C GLU A 119 13.78 -5.08 15.00
N GLU A 120 13.33 -6.17 14.38
CA GLU A 120 14.14 -7.03 13.52
C GLU A 120 14.65 -6.36 12.24
N ILE A 121 14.03 -5.25 11.82
CA ILE A 121 14.45 -4.51 10.61
C ILE A 121 14.96 -3.10 10.92
N LEU A 122 15.13 -2.76 12.20
CA LEU A 122 15.46 -1.40 12.65
C LEU A 122 16.81 -0.90 12.09
N GLU A 123 17.79 -1.79 11.92
CA GLU A 123 19.06 -1.42 11.28
C GLU A 123 18.87 -0.96 9.84
N SER A 124 17.99 -1.64 9.08
CA SER A 124 17.65 -1.27 7.70
C SER A 124 16.88 0.05 7.66
N VAL A 125 15.91 0.25 8.57
CA VAL A 125 15.19 1.53 8.72
C VAL A 125 16.17 2.68 8.93
N ASN A 126 17.04 2.57 9.93
CA ASN A 126 18.02 3.61 10.26
C ASN A 126 18.97 3.90 9.09
N ARG A 127 19.41 2.86 8.38
CA ARG A 127 20.29 3.00 7.22
C ARG A 127 19.63 3.76 6.08
N ILE A 128 18.38 3.46 5.76
CA ILE A 128 17.61 4.13 4.71
C ILE A 128 17.35 5.59 5.10
N LEU A 129 16.88 5.83 6.33
CA LEU A 129 16.61 7.18 6.85
C LEU A 129 17.87 8.06 6.89
N SER A 130 19.04 7.49 7.25
CA SER A 130 20.31 8.23 7.27
C SER A 130 20.75 8.73 5.89
N ALA A 131 20.25 8.11 4.81
CA ALA A 131 20.48 8.57 3.44
C ALA A 131 19.46 9.64 2.98
N GLY A 132 18.55 10.06 3.85
CA GLY A 132 17.52 11.07 3.53
C GLY A 132 16.30 10.50 2.81
N ILE A 133 16.10 9.18 2.78
CA ILE A 133 14.93 8.53 2.16
C ILE A 133 13.86 8.36 3.23
N PRO A 134 12.64 8.93 3.06
CA PRO A 134 11.55 8.75 4.00
C PRO A 134 11.05 7.30 4.04
N VAL A 135 10.79 6.78 5.26
CA VAL A 135 10.34 5.41 5.49
C VAL A 135 8.97 5.39 6.15
N MET A 136 8.05 4.60 5.63
CA MET A 136 6.80 4.19 6.26
C MET A 136 6.98 2.78 6.83
N GLY A 137 6.66 2.57 8.11
CA GLY A 137 6.66 1.25 8.73
C GLY A 137 5.38 0.46 8.42
N HIS A 138 5.41 -0.85 8.66
CA HIS A 138 4.22 -1.70 8.57
C HIS A 138 4.27 -2.80 9.62
N LEU A 139 3.26 -2.84 10.51
CA LEU A 139 3.16 -3.76 11.64
C LEU A 139 1.80 -4.49 11.65
N GLY A 140 1.71 -5.52 12.48
CA GLY A 140 0.55 -6.38 12.59
C GLY A 140 0.65 -7.60 11.67
N LEU A 141 -0.34 -7.84 10.83
CA LEU A 141 -0.18 -8.81 9.75
C LEU A 141 0.71 -8.20 8.68
N THR A 142 1.89 -8.78 8.51
CA THR A 142 2.84 -8.40 7.46
C THR A 142 2.83 -9.49 6.39
N PRO A 143 2.25 -9.25 5.19
CA PRO A 143 2.09 -10.28 4.14
C PRO A 143 3.39 -10.94 3.71
N GLN A 144 4.51 -10.22 3.74
CA GLN A 144 5.84 -10.78 3.45
C GLN A 144 6.26 -11.86 4.45
N SER A 145 5.69 -11.87 5.65
CA SER A 145 5.94 -12.87 6.70
C SER A 145 4.92 -14.03 6.68
N ILE A 146 4.13 -14.17 5.63
CA ILE A 146 3.02 -15.14 5.59
C ILE A 146 3.45 -16.59 5.84
N HIS A 147 4.61 -16.98 5.35
CA HIS A 147 5.15 -18.32 5.59
C HIS A 147 5.53 -18.56 7.07
N LYS A 148 5.96 -17.51 7.78
CA LYS A 148 6.20 -17.55 9.23
C LYS A 148 4.89 -17.65 10.01
N PHE A 149 3.87 -16.92 9.59
CA PHE A 149 2.56 -16.91 10.27
C PHE A 149 1.70 -18.12 9.93
N GLY A 150 1.83 -18.69 8.74
CA GLY A 150 1.03 -19.82 8.25
C GLY A 150 -0.45 -19.49 8.00
N THR A 151 -0.88 -18.24 8.25
CA THR A 151 -2.29 -17.83 8.16
C THR A 151 -2.41 -16.31 8.03
N TYR A 152 -3.48 -15.85 7.38
CA TYR A 152 -3.90 -14.44 7.32
C TYR A 152 -4.81 -14.00 8.48
N ASN A 153 -4.75 -14.66 9.64
CA ASN A 153 -5.55 -14.31 10.80
C ASN A 153 -5.15 -12.96 11.40
N VAL A 154 -6.09 -12.39 12.20
CA VAL A 154 -5.84 -11.17 12.98
C VAL A 154 -4.68 -11.41 13.95
N ARG A 155 -3.69 -10.49 13.93
CA ARG A 155 -2.50 -10.50 14.78
C ARG A 155 -2.71 -9.72 16.07
N ALA A 156 -1.75 -9.87 17.00
CA ALA A 156 -1.72 -9.13 18.25
C ALA A 156 -3.03 -9.22 19.06
N LYS A 157 -3.59 -10.45 19.15
CA LYS A 157 -4.77 -10.74 19.95
C LYS A 157 -4.42 -11.04 21.42
N ASP A 158 -3.26 -11.64 21.64
CA ASP A 158 -2.73 -11.86 22.99
C ASP A 158 -1.91 -10.66 23.44
N GLU A 159 -1.75 -10.56 24.77
CA GLU A 159 -1.11 -9.39 25.38
C GLU A 159 0.38 -9.27 25.01
N GLU A 160 1.09 -10.39 24.90
CA GLU A 160 2.52 -10.39 24.57
C GLU A 160 2.78 -9.82 23.16
N GLU A 161 2.02 -10.31 22.16
CA GLU A 161 2.11 -9.84 20.79
C GLU A 161 1.63 -8.37 20.68
N ALA A 162 0.59 -7.99 21.42
CA ALA A 162 0.09 -6.62 21.45
C ALA A 162 1.13 -5.64 22.02
N GLU A 163 1.75 -5.97 23.16
CA GLU A 163 2.79 -5.12 23.75
C GLU A 163 4.05 -5.09 22.88
N LYS A 164 4.42 -6.20 22.21
CA LYS A 164 5.49 -6.18 21.21
C LYS A 164 5.18 -5.21 20.08
N LEU A 165 3.97 -5.23 19.53
CA LEU A 165 3.54 -4.33 18.45
C LEU A 165 3.63 -2.86 18.88
N VAL A 166 3.22 -2.54 20.10
CA VAL A 166 3.32 -1.18 20.65
C VAL A 166 4.79 -0.74 20.77
N ARG A 167 5.64 -1.59 21.32
CA ARG A 167 7.10 -1.30 21.40
C ARG A 167 7.70 -1.10 20.02
N ASP A 168 7.39 -1.96 19.06
CA ASP A 168 7.87 -1.85 17.68
C ASP A 168 7.41 -0.55 17.02
N ALA A 169 6.17 -0.12 17.28
CA ALA A 169 5.65 1.15 16.77
C ALA A 169 6.43 2.36 17.31
N HIS A 170 6.74 2.37 18.61
CA HIS A 170 7.59 3.40 19.21
C HIS A 170 9.01 3.38 18.66
N LEU A 171 9.62 2.19 18.49
CA LEU A 171 10.96 2.06 17.89
C LEU A 171 11.02 2.62 16.48
N LEU A 172 9.99 2.39 15.66
CA LEU A 172 9.91 2.94 14.30
C LEU A 172 9.70 4.46 14.31
N GLU A 173 8.88 4.99 15.22
CA GLU A 173 8.74 6.44 15.39
C GLU A 173 10.06 7.09 15.83
N ASP A 174 10.73 6.53 16.83
CA ASP A 174 12.00 7.04 17.36
C ASP A 174 13.13 6.97 16.33
N ALA A 175 13.10 5.97 15.45
CA ALA A 175 14.02 5.87 14.31
C ALA A 175 13.79 6.99 13.28
N GLY A 176 12.58 7.58 13.21
CA GLY A 176 12.23 8.64 12.29
C GLY A 176 11.31 8.23 11.14
N CYS A 177 10.62 7.09 11.21
CA CYS A 177 9.56 6.78 10.27
C CYS A 177 8.50 7.89 10.28
N PHE A 178 8.00 8.28 9.10
CA PHE A 178 7.02 9.35 9.00
C PHE A 178 5.57 8.91 9.21
N ALA A 179 5.30 7.61 9.09
CA ALA A 179 3.98 6.99 9.31
C ALA A 179 4.14 5.48 9.50
N ILE A 180 3.11 4.82 10.03
CA ILE A 180 3.06 3.35 10.17
C ILE A 180 1.72 2.83 9.67
N VAL A 181 1.75 1.76 8.87
CA VAL A 181 0.56 0.96 8.54
C VAL A 181 0.35 -0.08 9.64
N LEU A 182 -0.89 -0.24 10.09
CA LEU A 182 -1.32 -1.33 10.98
C LEU A 182 -2.31 -2.21 10.25
N GLU A 183 -1.97 -3.50 10.07
CA GLU A 183 -2.83 -4.42 9.34
C GLU A 183 -3.38 -5.53 10.23
N LYS A 184 -4.70 -5.76 10.12
CA LYS A 184 -5.44 -6.88 10.73
C LYS A 184 -5.09 -7.12 12.20
N ILE A 185 -5.29 -6.09 13.02
CA ILE A 185 -5.14 -6.12 14.48
C ILE A 185 -6.46 -5.72 15.17
N PRO A 186 -6.64 -5.98 16.47
CA PRO A 186 -7.79 -5.49 17.21
C PRO A 186 -7.95 -3.98 17.14
N ALA A 187 -9.16 -3.49 16.91
CA ALA A 187 -9.46 -2.06 16.77
C ALA A 187 -9.03 -1.23 17.98
N ALA A 188 -9.17 -1.77 19.19
CA ALA A 188 -8.73 -1.10 20.42
C ALA A 188 -7.21 -0.88 20.45
N LEU A 189 -6.43 -1.88 19.99
CA LEU A 189 -4.98 -1.76 19.87
C LEU A 189 -4.59 -0.72 18.82
N GLY A 190 -5.26 -0.70 17.66
CA GLY A 190 -5.03 0.33 16.64
C GLY A 190 -5.28 1.74 17.18
N THR A 191 -6.36 1.93 17.95
CA THR A 191 -6.68 3.20 18.61
C THR A 191 -5.62 3.59 19.64
N ARG A 192 -5.16 2.63 20.46
CA ARG A 192 -4.09 2.84 21.44
C ARG A 192 -2.82 3.34 20.77
N VAL A 193 -2.31 2.62 19.77
CA VAL A 193 -1.09 3.00 19.04
C VAL A 193 -1.24 4.38 18.40
N ALA A 194 -2.39 4.68 17.77
CA ALA A 194 -2.62 5.99 17.16
C ALA A 194 -2.65 7.12 18.17
N SER A 195 -3.07 6.86 19.40
CA SER A 195 -3.10 7.87 20.47
C SER A 195 -1.73 8.07 21.14
N GLU A 196 -0.89 7.05 21.19
CA GLU A 196 0.43 7.11 21.82
C GLU A 196 1.50 7.74 20.91
N LEU A 197 1.40 7.55 19.59
CA LEU A 197 2.39 8.03 18.63
C LEU A 197 2.04 9.42 18.08
N ARG A 198 3.09 10.17 17.70
CA ARG A 198 2.97 11.52 17.09
C ARG A 198 2.86 11.46 15.57
N ILE A 199 3.35 10.38 14.95
CA ILE A 199 3.30 10.15 13.51
C ILE A 199 1.97 9.54 13.08
N PRO A 200 1.52 9.72 11.82
CA PRO A 200 0.28 9.14 11.30
C PRO A 200 0.25 7.61 11.35
N ILE A 201 -0.87 7.07 11.79
CA ILE A 201 -1.17 5.64 11.80
C ILE A 201 -2.27 5.36 10.77
N ILE A 202 -1.95 4.53 9.80
CA ILE A 202 -2.85 4.14 8.69
C ILE A 202 -3.31 2.70 8.91
N GLY A 203 -4.62 2.48 8.95
CA GLY A 203 -5.19 1.16 9.21
C GLY A 203 -5.64 0.44 7.94
N ILE A 204 -5.50 -0.88 7.96
CA ILE A 204 -6.23 -1.82 7.11
C ILE A 204 -6.69 -2.99 7.97
N GLY A 205 -7.99 -3.03 8.30
CA GLY A 205 -8.49 -3.98 9.27
C GLY A 205 -7.98 -3.76 10.70
N ALA A 206 -7.66 -2.49 11.07
CA ALA A 206 -7.19 -2.08 12.39
C ALA A 206 -8.20 -1.15 13.12
N GLY A 207 -9.44 -1.09 12.64
CA GLY A 207 -10.50 -0.24 13.19
C GLY A 207 -10.48 1.21 12.72
N GLY A 208 -11.46 2.01 13.19
CA GLY A 208 -11.65 3.40 12.76
C GLY A 208 -10.95 4.44 13.64
N GLY A 209 -10.32 4.03 14.76
CA GLY A 209 -9.65 4.93 15.72
C GLY A 209 -8.25 5.37 15.30
N VAL A 210 -7.78 5.02 14.11
CA VAL A 210 -6.49 5.42 13.54
C VAL A 210 -6.62 6.69 12.69
N ASP A 211 -5.49 7.26 12.25
CA ASP A 211 -5.45 8.56 11.56
C ASP A 211 -5.86 8.48 10.08
N GLY A 212 -5.72 7.31 9.46
CA GLY A 212 -6.11 7.10 8.07
C GLY A 212 -6.44 5.64 7.77
N GLN A 213 -6.82 5.37 6.53
CA GLN A 213 -7.15 4.01 6.05
C GLN A 213 -6.51 3.75 4.69
N VAL A 214 -6.08 2.51 4.46
CA VAL A 214 -5.63 2.03 3.15
C VAL A 214 -6.44 0.81 2.72
N LEU A 215 -6.72 0.71 1.42
CA LEU A 215 -7.28 -0.48 0.77
C LEU A 215 -6.51 -0.80 -0.51
N VAL A 216 -6.57 -2.06 -0.91
CA VAL A 216 -6.17 -2.49 -2.27
C VAL A 216 -7.27 -2.07 -3.24
N ILE A 217 -6.91 -1.30 -4.28
CA ILE A 217 -7.89 -0.71 -5.20
C ILE A 217 -8.74 -1.77 -5.93
N HIS A 218 -8.14 -2.89 -6.32
CA HIS A 218 -8.85 -3.98 -7.00
C HIS A 218 -9.94 -4.60 -6.13
N ASP A 219 -9.69 -4.68 -4.83
CA ASP A 219 -10.65 -5.20 -3.86
C ASP A 219 -11.76 -4.17 -3.60
N MET A 220 -11.38 -2.91 -3.38
CA MET A 220 -12.31 -1.80 -3.14
C MET A 220 -13.28 -1.57 -4.30
N LEU A 221 -12.80 -1.71 -5.55
CA LEU A 221 -13.60 -1.56 -6.75
C LEU A 221 -14.34 -2.84 -7.17
N GLY A 222 -14.18 -3.94 -6.43
CA GLY A 222 -14.86 -5.20 -6.72
C GLY A 222 -14.40 -5.89 -8.00
N ILE A 223 -13.14 -5.70 -8.41
CA ILE A 223 -12.54 -6.44 -9.52
C ILE A 223 -12.28 -7.89 -9.08
N ASN A 224 -11.77 -8.09 -7.85
CA ASN A 224 -11.55 -9.39 -7.26
C ASN A 224 -12.81 -9.90 -6.54
N LYS A 225 -13.50 -10.89 -7.10
CA LYS A 225 -14.73 -11.47 -6.50
C LYS A 225 -14.45 -12.37 -5.29
N GLY A 226 -13.38 -13.14 -5.31
CA GLY A 226 -13.08 -14.18 -4.33
C GLY A 226 -12.60 -13.68 -2.96
N PHE A 227 -12.19 -12.41 -2.82
CA PHE A 227 -11.65 -11.82 -1.61
C PHE A 227 -12.65 -10.88 -0.95
N SER A 228 -13.18 -11.27 0.22
CA SER A 228 -14.19 -10.49 0.94
C SER A 228 -13.98 -10.53 2.46
N PRO A 229 -12.87 -10.03 2.97
CA PRO A 229 -12.63 -9.96 4.41
C PRO A 229 -13.57 -8.93 5.06
N ARG A 230 -13.82 -9.10 6.37
CA ARG A 230 -14.74 -8.24 7.15
C ARG A 230 -14.41 -6.75 7.07
N PHE A 231 -13.13 -6.37 6.92
CA PHE A 231 -12.71 -4.97 6.88
C PHE A 231 -12.89 -4.32 5.50
N LEU A 232 -13.12 -5.11 4.44
CA LEU A 232 -13.27 -4.61 3.10
C LEU A 232 -14.67 -4.07 2.86
N ARG A 233 -14.76 -2.79 2.50
CA ARG A 233 -15.96 -2.21 1.90
C ARG A 233 -15.75 -2.09 0.40
N ARG A 234 -16.63 -2.70 -0.39
CA ARG A 234 -16.67 -2.48 -1.84
C ARG A 234 -17.46 -1.22 -2.15
N TYR A 235 -16.92 -0.38 -2.99
CA TYR A 235 -17.54 0.88 -3.45
C TYR A 235 -18.11 0.76 -4.87
N ALA A 236 -17.73 -0.29 -5.59
CA ALA A 236 -18.22 -0.63 -6.92
C ALA A 236 -18.19 -2.15 -7.13
N ASP A 237 -18.77 -2.62 -8.22
CA ASP A 237 -18.66 -3.98 -8.74
C ASP A 237 -18.15 -3.94 -10.18
N LEU A 238 -16.87 -3.57 -10.33
CA LEU A 238 -16.30 -3.44 -11.67
C LEU A 238 -16.11 -4.78 -12.37
N HIS A 239 -16.08 -5.88 -11.66
CA HIS A 239 -16.04 -7.21 -12.29
C HIS A 239 -17.24 -7.40 -13.23
N GLU A 240 -18.47 -7.14 -12.73
CA GLU A 240 -19.69 -7.29 -13.53
C GLU A 240 -19.74 -6.28 -14.68
N VAL A 241 -19.41 -5.01 -14.40
CA VAL A 241 -19.41 -3.94 -15.39
C VAL A 241 -18.43 -4.25 -16.54
N MET A 242 -17.22 -4.65 -16.21
CA MET A 242 -16.17 -4.96 -17.19
C MET A 242 -16.52 -6.22 -17.99
N THR A 243 -17.01 -7.26 -17.31
CA THR A 243 -17.43 -8.51 -17.97
C THR A 243 -18.58 -8.23 -18.94
N GLY A 244 -19.59 -7.45 -18.51
CA GLY A 244 -20.71 -7.08 -19.40
C GLY A 244 -20.24 -6.30 -20.62
N ALA A 245 -19.39 -5.30 -20.45
CA ALA A 245 -18.86 -4.51 -21.55
C ALA A 245 -18.05 -5.36 -22.55
N VAL A 246 -17.20 -6.28 -22.04
CA VAL A 246 -16.44 -7.20 -22.89
C VAL A 246 -17.37 -8.19 -23.63
N THR A 247 -18.43 -8.66 -22.97
CA THR A 247 -19.44 -9.53 -23.57
C THR A 247 -20.14 -8.83 -24.74
N SER A 248 -20.61 -7.58 -24.54
CA SER A 248 -21.23 -6.80 -25.61
C SER A 248 -20.27 -6.59 -26.79
N TYR A 249 -19.02 -6.21 -26.53
CA TYR A 249 -18.02 -6.08 -27.58
C TYR A 249 -17.83 -7.39 -28.40
N VAL A 250 -17.80 -8.53 -27.71
CA VAL A 250 -17.66 -9.84 -28.36
C VAL A 250 -18.88 -10.15 -29.25
N GLU A 251 -20.09 -9.80 -28.78
CA GLU A 251 -21.34 -9.98 -29.53
C GLU A 251 -21.36 -9.09 -30.76
N ASP A 252 -21.04 -7.82 -30.65
CA ASP A 252 -21.00 -6.85 -31.75
C ASP A 252 -20.01 -7.25 -32.84
N VAL A 253 -18.78 -7.65 -32.45
CA VAL A 253 -17.78 -8.15 -33.40
C VAL A 253 -18.27 -9.41 -34.14
N LYS A 254 -18.89 -10.35 -33.42
CA LYS A 254 -19.35 -11.62 -34.01
C LYS A 254 -20.58 -11.47 -34.89
N SER A 255 -21.43 -10.49 -34.60
CA SER A 255 -22.61 -10.16 -35.43
C SER A 255 -22.26 -9.30 -36.64
N GLY A 256 -21.08 -8.68 -36.68
CA GLY A 256 -20.66 -7.73 -37.70
C GLY A 256 -21.21 -6.31 -37.50
N ASP A 257 -21.74 -6.01 -36.30
CA ASP A 257 -22.22 -4.67 -35.94
C ASP A 257 -21.04 -3.72 -35.61
N PHE A 258 -19.93 -4.26 -35.13
CA PHE A 258 -18.67 -3.53 -34.93
C PHE A 258 -17.53 -4.04 -35.82
N PRO A 259 -16.80 -3.17 -36.57
CA PRO A 259 -17.09 -1.76 -36.79
C PRO A 259 -18.21 -1.57 -37.82
N ASN A 260 -19.15 -0.66 -37.55
CA ASN A 260 -20.13 -0.24 -38.52
C ASN A 260 -19.62 0.87 -39.48
N GLU A 261 -20.44 1.33 -40.44
CA GLU A 261 -20.00 2.28 -41.47
C GLU A 261 -19.45 3.60 -40.87
N SER A 262 -19.92 4.03 -39.72
CA SER A 262 -19.45 5.25 -39.04
C SER A 262 -18.14 5.13 -38.32
N GLU A 263 -17.65 3.90 -38.10
CA GLU A 263 -16.43 3.55 -37.36
C GLU A 263 -15.30 3.08 -38.30
N GLN A 264 -15.50 3.16 -39.61
CA GLN A 264 -14.52 2.79 -40.65
C GLN A 264 -13.86 4.04 -41.25
N TYR A 265 -12.62 3.89 -41.77
CA TYR A 265 -11.87 4.92 -42.46
C TYR A 265 -11.87 4.69 -43.98
#